data_0f3714b11280eb1e0fd86b80b0569c83
#
_entry.id   0f3714b11280eb1e0fd86b80b0569c83
#
_cell.length_a   1.000
_cell.length_b   1.000
_cell.length_c   1.000
_cell.angle_alpha   90.00
_cell.angle_beta   90.00
_cell.angle_gamma   90.00
#
_symmetry.space_group_name_H-M   'P 1'
#
loop_
_entity.id
_entity.type
_entity.pdbx_description
1 polymer ?
#
loop_
_entity_poly.entity_id
_entity_poly.type
_entity_poly.pdbx_seq_one_letter_code
_entity_poly.pdbx_strand_id
1 'polypeptide(L)'
;MRVRVISTVLTVATLSATAQADFVITSPPPAANPPLVSEAPLKTPAPANHPAPPRLKMAYGFGDQVPLSFAVRQIVPSAINVTYGRGADPNALVDWRGGQAWNRALLDAVKPLGLRLVITHTAVEIRK
;
A
#
# COMPACT_ATOMS: atom_id res chain seq x y z
N MET A 1 13.51 24.46 -52.21
CA MET A 1 13.67 23.91 -50.88
C MET A 1 13.20 22.45 -50.88
N ARG A 2 14.12 21.51 -50.74
CA ARG A 2 13.85 20.07 -50.76
C ARG A 2 13.93 19.54 -49.33
N VAL A 3 12.79 19.19 -48.74
CA VAL A 3 12.71 18.54 -47.44
C VAL A 3 12.98 17.05 -47.63
N ARG A 4 14.08 16.56 -47.07
CA ARG A 4 14.39 15.12 -47.00
C ARG A 4 13.78 14.54 -45.74
N VAL A 5 12.78 13.69 -45.90
CA VAL A 5 12.23 12.86 -44.83
C VAL A 5 13.12 11.64 -44.71
N ILE A 6 13.80 11.50 -43.57
CA ILE A 6 14.60 10.30 -43.24
C ILE A 6 13.67 9.42 -42.37
N SER A 7 13.15 8.34 -42.97
CA SER A 7 12.48 7.26 -42.26
C SER A 7 13.50 6.33 -41.61
N THR A 8 13.63 6.40 -40.32
CA THR A 8 14.40 5.42 -39.52
C THR A 8 13.48 4.31 -39.09
N VAL A 9 13.60 3.14 -39.71
CA VAL A 9 12.92 1.91 -39.30
C VAL A 9 13.70 1.31 -38.14
N LEU A 10 13.12 1.34 -36.96
CA LEU A 10 13.66 0.70 -35.77
C LEU A 10 13.09 -0.72 -35.65
N THR A 11 13.89 -1.71 -35.99
CA THR A 11 13.56 -3.14 -35.84
C THR A 11 13.79 -3.54 -34.37
N VAL A 12 12.71 -3.78 -33.63
CA VAL A 12 12.76 -4.33 -32.28
C VAL A 12 12.79 -5.85 -32.37
N ALA A 13 13.92 -6.46 -32.04
CA ALA A 13 14.05 -7.90 -31.85
C ALA A 13 13.55 -8.28 -30.44
N THR A 14 12.41 -8.96 -30.37
CA THR A 14 11.88 -9.53 -29.11
C THR A 14 12.57 -10.86 -28.82
N LEU A 15 13.46 -10.87 -27.83
CA LEU A 15 14.03 -12.10 -27.27
C LEU A 15 13.08 -12.60 -26.18
N SER A 16 12.28 -13.63 -26.48
CA SER A 16 11.46 -14.33 -25.50
C SER A 16 12.32 -15.36 -24.77
N ALA A 17 12.77 -15.06 -23.57
CA ALA A 17 13.36 -16.02 -22.66
C ALA A 17 12.27 -16.65 -21.81
N THR A 18 11.85 -17.87 -22.14
CA THR A 18 11.01 -18.72 -21.29
C THR A 18 11.89 -19.33 -20.21
N ALA A 19 11.89 -18.76 -19.01
CA ALA A 19 12.45 -19.40 -17.83
C ALA A 19 11.41 -20.39 -17.29
N GLN A 20 11.64 -21.68 -17.55
CA GLN A 20 10.92 -22.76 -16.87
C GLN A 20 11.56 -22.94 -15.50
N ALA A 21 10.84 -22.54 -14.45
CA ALA A 21 11.19 -22.89 -13.08
C ALA A 21 10.75 -24.35 -12.83
N ASP A 22 11.71 -25.26 -12.83
CA ASP A 22 11.52 -26.64 -12.43
C ASP A 22 11.35 -26.69 -10.91
N PHE A 23 10.11 -26.81 -10.46
CA PHE A 23 9.77 -26.89 -9.05
C PHE A 23 9.89 -28.34 -8.59
N VAL A 24 11.08 -28.74 -8.14
CA VAL A 24 11.30 -30.05 -7.54
C VAL A 24 10.75 -30.04 -6.11
N ILE A 25 9.57 -30.62 -5.92
CA ILE A 25 9.03 -30.91 -4.58
C ILE A 25 9.76 -32.15 -4.05
N THR A 26 10.84 -31.93 -3.30
CA THR A 26 11.48 -32.99 -2.52
C THR A 26 10.62 -33.22 -1.28
N SER A 27 9.83 -34.29 -1.28
CA SER A 27 9.12 -34.75 -0.08
C SER A 27 10.15 -35.15 0.99
N PRO A 28 10.09 -34.63 2.22
CA PRO A 28 10.94 -35.10 3.28
C PRO A 28 10.55 -36.53 3.68
N PRO A 29 11.52 -37.38 4.02
CA PRO A 29 11.24 -38.75 4.48
C PRO A 29 10.46 -38.71 5.80
N PRO A 30 9.62 -39.72 6.10
CA PRO A 30 8.88 -39.79 7.35
C PRO A 30 9.86 -39.93 8.51
N ALA A 31 9.95 -38.88 9.32
CA ALA A 31 10.73 -38.91 10.54
C ALA A 31 10.06 -39.84 11.54
N ALA A 32 10.84 -40.81 12.04
CA ALA A 32 10.47 -41.71 13.12
C ALA A 32 10.01 -40.92 14.35
N ASN A 33 8.90 -41.32 14.94
CA ASN A 33 8.35 -40.77 16.16
C ASN A 33 9.36 -40.82 17.30
N PRO A 34 9.72 -39.67 17.93
CA PRO A 34 10.36 -39.69 19.22
C PRO A 34 9.33 -40.04 20.32
N PRO A 35 9.75 -40.68 21.43
CA PRO A 35 8.85 -41.13 22.48
C PRO A 35 8.16 -39.96 23.17
N LEU A 36 6.89 -40.15 23.50
CA LEU A 36 6.05 -39.29 24.33
C LEU A 36 6.73 -38.99 25.67
N VAL A 37 7.31 -37.82 25.77
CA VAL A 37 7.60 -37.23 27.09
C VAL A 37 6.34 -36.48 27.47
N SER A 38 5.64 -37.01 28.48
CA SER A 38 4.46 -36.39 29.08
C SER A 38 4.95 -35.15 29.84
N GLU A 39 4.93 -34.02 29.16
CA GLU A 39 5.20 -32.72 29.79
C GLU A 39 3.87 -32.16 30.27
N ALA A 40 3.78 -31.99 31.59
CA ALA A 40 2.63 -31.42 32.28
C ALA A 40 2.23 -30.06 31.69
N PRO A 41 0.92 -29.74 31.65
CA PRO A 41 0.47 -28.47 31.06
C PRO A 41 0.94 -27.33 31.95
N LEU A 42 2.00 -26.63 31.55
CA LEU A 42 2.28 -25.28 32.00
C LEU A 42 1.07 -24.43 31.66
N LYS A 43 0.32 -24.02 32.67
CA LYS A 43 -0.73 -23.00 32.55
C LYS A 43 -0.09 -21.75 31.92
N THR A 44 -0.17 -21.64 30.61
CA THR A 44 0.06 -20.39 29.91
C THR A 44 -0.97 -19.38 30.45
N PRO A 45 -0.56 -18.24 31.02
CA PRO A 45 -1.51 -17.21 31.41
C PRO A 45 -2.28 -16.83 30.15
N ALA A 46 -3.60 -16.93 30.20
CA ALA A 46 -4.46 -16.47 29.13
C ALA A 46 -4.06 -15.05 28.76
N PRO A 47 -3.86 -14.75 27.46
CA PRO A 47 -3.56 -13.40 27.05
C PRO A 47 -4.73 -12.54 27.52
N ALA A 48 -4.43 -11.57 28.41
CA ALA A 48 -5.39 -10.57 28.83
C ALA A 48 -6.04 -10.01 27.55
N ASN A 49 -7.38 -10.06 27.48
CA ASN A 49 -8.18 -9.48 26.41
C ASN A 49 -7.99 -7.96 26.42
N HIS A 50 -6.81 -7.50 26.03
CA HIS A 50 -6.65 -6.13 25.59
C HIS A 50 -7.33 -6.06 24.23
N PRO A 51 -8.35 -5.21 24.05
CA PRO A 51 -8.92 -4.97 22.73
C PRO A 51 -7.74 -4.55 21.83
N ALA A 52 -7.46 -5.37 20.83
CA ALA A 52 -6.38 -5.08 19.89
C ALA A 52 -6.62 -3.67 19.34
N PRO A 53 -5.61 -2.79 19.32
CA PRO A 53 -5.80 -1.45 18.78
C PRO A 53 -6.37 -1.56 17.38
N PRO A 54 -7.33 -0.72 16.99
CA PRO A 54 -7.98 -0.79 15.69
C PRO A 54 -6.91 -0.78 14.60
N ARG A 55 -6.80 -1.89 13.87
CA ARG A 55 -5.82 -2.02 12.79
C ARG A 55 -6.24 -1.08 11.68
N LEU A 56 -5.55 0.04 11.56
CA LEU A 56 -5.75 0.98 10.46
C LEU A 56 -5.47 0.25 9.14
N LYS A 57 -6.38 0.41 8.17
CA LYS A 57 -6.15 -0.14 6.83
C LYS A 57 -4.87 0.43 6.24
N MET A 58 -4.11 -0.43 5.57
CA MET A 58 -2.91 -0.01 4.85
C MET A 58 -3.31 0.63 3.52
N ALA A 59 -2.64 1.71 3.15
CA ALA A 59 -2.72 2.25 1.80
C ALA A 59 -1.80 1.45 0.87
N TYR A 60 -2.29 1.12 -0.33
CA TYR A 60 -1.52 0.39 -1.34
C TYR A 60 -1.44 1.22 -2.62
N GLY A 61 -0.30 1.16 -3.30
CA GLY A 61 -0.07 1.87 -4.54
C GLY A 61 0.81 3.10 -4.36
N PHE A 62 0.85 3.92 -5.39
CA PHE A 62 1.58 5.18 -5.42
C PHE A 62 0.96 6.11 -6.46
N GLY A 63 1.28 7.39 -6.39
CA GLY A 63 0.90 8.37 -7.39
C GLY A 63 1.88 9.54 -7.36
N ASP A 64 2.32 9.95 -8.52
CA ASP A 64 3.20 11.10 -8.71
C ASP A 64 2.42 12.17 -9.49
N GLN A 65 2.41 13.40 -8.98
CA GLN A 65 1.72 14.55 -9.58
C GLN A 65 0.23 14.28 -9.89
N VAL A 66 -0.46 13.62 -8.97
CA VAL A 66 -1.90 13.34 -9.12
C VAL A 66 -2.73 14.36 -8.34
N PRO A 67 -3.96 14.70 -8.81
CA PRO A 67 -4.86 15.57 -8.05
C PRO A 67 -5.14 15.01 -6.65
N LEU A 68 -5.16 15.87 -5.64
CA LEU A 68 -5.42 15.50 -4.25
C LEU A 68 -6.73 14.70 -4.10
N SER A 69 -7.78 15.10 -4.82
CA SER A 69 -9.05 14.38 -4.81
C SER A 69 -8.93 12.93 -5.30
N PHE A 70 -8.07 12.68 -6.27
CA PHE A 70 -7.79 11.35 -6.77
C PHE A 70 -6.95 10.54 -5.77
N ALA A 71 -5.88 11.12 -5.23
CA ALA A 71 -5.04 10.49 -4.22
C ALA A 71 -5.86 10.09 -2.97
N VAL A 72 -6.74 10.96 -2.51
CA VAL A 72 -7.64 10.70 -1.37
C VAL A 72 -8.50 9.47 -1.60
N ARG A 73 -9.10 9.29 -2.77
CA ARG A 73 -9.92 8.11 -3.11
C ARG A 73 -9.13 6.80 -3.10
N GLN A 74 -7.85 6.87 -3.38
CA GLN A 74 -6.96 5.70 -3.40
C GLN A 74 -6.46 5.35 -1.98
N ILE A 75 -6.16 6.37 -1.19
CA ILE A 75 -5.54 6.22 0.13
C ILE A 75 -6.58 5.95 1.21
N VAL A 76 -7.70 6.68 1.21
CA VAL A 76 -8.69 6.66 2.28
C VAL A 76 -9.68 5.51 2.08
N PRO A 77 -9.99 4.72 3.12
CA PRO A 77 -11.03 3.71 3.03
C PRO A 77 -12.39 4.31 2.68
N SER A 78 -13.18 3.62 1.85
CA SER A 78 -14.50 4.08 1.38
C SER A 78 -15.53 4.34 2.49
N ALA A 79 -15.30 3.77 3.68
CA ALA A 79 -16.16 4.00 4.86
C ALA A 79 -15.93 5.35 5.55
N ILE A 80 -14.92 6.13 5.12
CA ILE A 80 -14.54 7.40 5.72
C ILE A 80 -14.93 8.54 4.78
N ASN A 81 -15.71 9.49 5.30
CA ASN A 81 -16.06 10.69 4.54
C ASN A 81 -14.89 11.69 4.55
N VAL A 82 -14.58 12.24 3.39
CA VAL A 82 -13.53 13.25 3.25
C VAL A 82 -14.13 14.60 2.88
N THR A 83 -13.75 15.61 3.65
CA THR A 83 -14.19 17.00 3.46
C THR A 83 -12.98 17.90 3.24
N TYR A 84 -13.11 18.80 2.28
CA TYR A 84 -12.10 19.81 2.00
C TYR A 84 -12.51 21.12 2.66
N GLY A 85 -11.73 21.54 3.66
CA GLY A 85 -11.92 22.81 4.37
C GLY A 85 -11.25 23.98 3.67
N ARG A 86 -11.24 25.13 4.35
CA ARG A 86 -10.65 26.35 3.80
C ARG A 86 -9.17 26.16 3.44
N GLY A 87 -8.79 26.56 2.23
CA GLY A 87 -7.42 26.51 1.73
C GLY A 87 -6.97 25.14 1.25
N ALA A 88 -7.82 24.12 1.27
CA ALA A 88 -7.57 22.84 0.64
C ALA A 88 -8.11 22.84 -0.80
N ASP A 89 -7.22 22.76 -1.78
CA ASP A 89 -7.59 22.63 -3.19
C ASP A 89 -7.61 21.15 -3.59
N PRO A 90 -8.77 20.60 -3.96
CA PRO A 90 -8.88 19.20 -4.41
C PRO A 90 -8.08 18.89 -5.68
N ASN A 91 -7.75 19.91 -6.48
CA ASN A 91 -6.98 19.77 -7.70
C ASN A 91 -5.48 19.98 -7.53
N ALA A 92 -5.03 20.32 -6.31
CA ALA A 92 -3.61 20.44 -6.03
C ALA A 92 -2.89 19.12 -6.32
N LEU A 93 -1.76 19.19 -6.97
CA LEU A 93 -0.97 18.00 -7.33
C LEU A 93 -0.19 17.53 -6.11
N VAL A 94 -0.26 16.22 -5.85
CA VAL A 94 0.41 15.57 -4.74
C VAL A 94 1.13 14.31 -5.20
N ASP A 95 2.19 13.99 -4.47
CA ASP A 95 2.88 12.71 -4.59
C ASP A 95 2.54 11.89 -3.35
N TRP A 96 2.24 10.61 -3.53
CA TRP A 96 1.94 9.73 -2.40
C TRP A 96 2.48 8.33 -2.61
N ARG A 97 2.77 7.65 -1.51
CA ARG A 97 3.25 6.27 -1.50
C ARG A 97 2.50 5.47 -0.44
N GLY A 98 2.08 4.27 -0.84
CA GLY A 98 1.49 3.28 0.05
C GLY A 98 2.54 2.52 0.87
N GLY A 99 2.15 1.34 1.37
CA GLY A 99 2.99 0.54 2.24
C GLY A 99 2.95 0.95 3.71
N GLN A 100 2.09 1.88 4.06
CA GLN A 100 1.87 2.38 5.42
C GLN A 100 0.39 2.56 5.73
N ALA A 101 0.05 2.84 6.99
CA ALA A 101 -1.33 3.12 7.36
C ALA A 101 -1.88 4.30 6.56
N TRP A 102 -3.14 4.21 6.11
CA TRP A 102 -3.78 5.19 5.22
C TRP A 102 -3.70 6.64 5.74
N ASN A 103 -3.86 6.84 7.05
CA ASN A 103 -3.77 8.18 7.68
C ASN A 103 -2.37 8.78 7.56
N ARG A 104 -1.32 7.94 7.64
CA ARG A 104 0.05 8.35 7.43
C ARG A 104 0.35 8.67 5.98
N ALA A 105 -0.07 7.79 5.07
CA ALA A 105 0.08 8.02 3.63
C ALA A 105 -0.59 9.33 3.20
N LEU A 106 -1.79 9.61 3.72
CA LEU A 106 -2.50 10.84 3.44
C LEU A 106 -1.79 12.07 4.04
N LEU A 107 -1.30 11.97 5.28
CA LEU A 107 -0.57 13.05 5.93
C LEU A 107 0.69 13.43 5.15
N ASP A 108 1.45 12.42 4.71
CA ASP A 108 2.67 12.65 3.94
C ASP A 108 2.36 13.28 2.58
N ALA A 109 1.26 12.89 1.94
CA ALA A 109 0.82 13.47 0.66
C ALA A 109 0.43 14.95 0.77
N VAL A 110 -0.24 15.35 1.87
CA VAL A 110 -0.71 16.74 2.05
C VAL A 110 0.31 17.67 2.69
N LYS A 111 1.33 17.13 3.34
CA LYS A 111 2.38 17.86 4.04
C LYS A 111 3.10 18.91 3.16
N PRO A 112 3.50 18.60 1.91
CA PRO A 112 4.13 19.58 1.02
C PRO A 112 3.26 20.78 0.71
N LEU A 113 1.92 20.62 0.74
CA LEU A 113 0.95 21.69 0.52
C LEU A 113 0.70 22.55 1.76
N GLY A 114 1.32 22.23 2.89
CA GLY A 114 1.09 22.90 4.18
C GLY A 114 -0.31 22.65 4.73
N LEU A 115 -0.97 21.55 4.33
CA LEU A 115 -2.30 21.19 4.79
C LEU A 115 -2.22 20.32 6.05
N ARG A 116 -3.27 20.38 6.86
CA ARG A 116 -3.44 19.60 8.10
C ARG A 116 -4.63 18.65 7.95
N LEU A 117 -4.55 17.53 8.64
CA LEU A 117 -5.64 16.53 8.70
C LEU A 117 -6.29 16.60 10.08
N VAL A 118 -7.60 16.68 10.09
CA VAL A 118 -8.42 16.44 11.28
C VAL A 118 -9.15 15.13 11.05
N ILE A 119 -8.76 14.11 11.79
CA ILE A 119 -9.27 12.74 11.63
C ILE A 119 -10.22 12.44 12.78
N THR A 120 -11.44 12.07 12.44
CA THR A 120 -12.44 11.53 13.34
C THR A 120 -12.70 10.05 13.04
N HIS A 121 -13.59 9.39 13.78
CA HIS A 121 -13.87 7.97 13.56
C HIS A 121 -14.46 7.66 12.18
N THR A 122 -15.19 8.59 11.58
CA THR A 122 -15.95 8.40 10.35
C THR A 122 -15.66 9.44 9.28
N ALA A 123 -14.86 10.45 9.58
CA ALA A 123 -14.58 11.55 8.66
C ALA A 123 -13.15 12.06 8.78
N VAL A 124 -12.66 12.61 7.68
CA VAL A 124 -11.38 13.34 7.60
C VAL A 124 -11.64 14.70 6.98
N GLU A 125 -11.20 15.74 7.65
CA GLU A 125 -11.19 17.10 7.13
C GLU A 125 -9.75 17.50 6.77
N ILE A 126 -9.56 17.95 5.53
CA ILE A 126 -8.28 18.46 5.03
C ILE A 126 -8.38 19.98 4.99
N ARG A 127 -7.55 20.69 5.75
CA ARG A 127 -7.57 22.15 5.83
C ARG A 127 -6.16 22.73 5.95
N LYS A 128 -6.02 24.01 5.64
CA LYS A 128 -4.77 24.73 5.83
C LYS A 128 -4.59 25.18 7.27
#